data_1bb8ebd1c73f9659acb611f90b9bc0c2
#
_entry.id   1bb8ebd1c73f9659acb611f90b9bc0c2
#
_cell.length_a   1.000
_cell.length_b   1.000
_cell.length_c   1.000
_cell.angle_alpha   90.00
_cell.angle_beta   90.00
_cell.angle_gamma   90.00
#
_symmetry.space_group_name_H-M   'P 1'
#
loop_
_entity.id
_entity.type
_entity.pdbx_description
1 polymer ?
#
loop_
_entity_poly.entity_id
_entity_poly.type
_entity_poly.pdbx_seq_one_letter_code
_entity_poly.pdbx_strand_id
1 'polypeptide(L)'
;MAEFRIFAGRITPGMRYFLELRYNGAAYCGWQRQPDMPTVQQTLERALTTLLREPVEVTGAGRTDTGVNASYYVAHFDCTAPVADPVQTVYKLNFLLPGDIAVGSMTPVAEGAHARFHACEREYRYFIEPRKNPFTRHMAWQYYVPLDLGRMNEAAAMLTEYDDFTSFAKLNSNNKTNICRVKKAVWTVDERDTMLSLIHISE
;
A
#
# COMPACT_ATOMS: atom_id res chain seq x y z
N MET A 1 -10.81 -8.54 -3.07
CA MET A 1 -9.81 -8.47 -4.15
C MET A 1 -10.14 -7.24 -4.97
N ALA A 2 -9.25 -6.24 -4.97
CA ALA A 2 -9.43 -5.07 -5.81
C ALA A 2 -9.09 -5.45 -7.25
N GLU A 3 -10.08 -5.45 -8.14
CA GLU A 3 -9.83 -5.62 -9.58
C GLU A 3 -9.27 -4.32 -10.14
N PHE A 4 -8.00 -4.34 -10.52
CA PHE A 4 -7.43 -3.31 -11.36
C PHE A 4 -7.94 -3.52 -12.79
N ARG A 5 -8.92 -2.72 -13.23
CA ARG A 5 -9.26 -2.65 -14.66
C ARG A 5 -8.14 -1.91 -15.38
N ILE A 6 -7.30 -2.66 -16.06
CA ILE A 6 -6.27 -2.11 -16.96
C ILE A 6 -6.97 -1.48 -18.16
N PHE A 7 -6.79 -0.18 -18.35
CA PHE A 7 -7.21 0.50 -19.57
C PHE A 7 -6.47 -0.11 -20.75
N ALA A 8 -7.18 -0.76 -21.65
CA ALA A 8 -6.67 -1.27 -22.92
C ALA A 8 -6.45 -0.11 -23.93
N GLY A 9 -5.44 0.72 -23.67
CA GLY A 9 -4.85 1.58 -24.69
C GLY A 9 -3.86 0.75 -25.52
N ARG A 10 -3.59 1.13 -26.80
CA ARG A 10 -2.58 0.49 -27.65
C ARG A 10 -1.28 0.38 -26.83
N ILE A 11 -0.94 -0.86 -26.47
CA ILE A 11 0.32 -1.18 -25.79
C ILE A 11 1.41 -1.11 -26.86
N THR A 12 2.04 0.04 -27.00
CA THR A 12 3.43 0.06 -27.44
C THR A 12 4.19 -0.69 -26.37
N PRO A 13 5.15 -1.61 -26.65
CA PRO A 13 5.92 -2.29 -25.62
C PRO A 13 6.59 -1.20 -24.77
N GLY A 14 5.92 -0.80 -23.72
CA GLY A 14 6.31 0.33 -22.90
C GLY A 14 7.48 -0.07 -22.03
N MET A 15 8.41 0.83 -21.87
CA MET A 15 9.47 0.73 -20.89
C MET A 15 8.96 0.96 -19.45
N ARG A 16 7.64 1.12 -19.26
CA ARG A 16 6.98 1.26 -17.96
C ARG A 16 6.34 -0.03 -17.50
N TYR A 17 6.59 -0.37 -16.24
CA TYR A 17 6.06 -1.57 -15.60
C TYR A 17 5.33 -1.22 -14.31
N PHE A 18 4.18 -1.86 -14.06
CA PHE A 18 3.58 -1.93 -12.75
C PHE A 18 4.12 -3.16 -12.01
N LEU A 19 4.43 -2.93 -10.74
CA LEU A 19 4.77 -3.98 -9.78
C LEU A 19 3.63 -4.08 -8.77
N GLU A 20 3.09 -5.29 -8.63
CA GLU A 20 2.26 -5.64 -7.48
C GLU A 20 3.13 -6.22 -6.40
N LEU A 21 3.07 -5.65 -5.21
CA LEU A 21 3.91 -6.07 -4.10
C LEU A 21 3.18 -6.05 -2.77
N ARG A 22 3.76 -6.69 -1.80
CA ARG A 22 3.34 -6.70 -0.41
C ARG A 22 4.55 -6.53 0.49
N TYR A 23 4.36 -5.92 1.66
CA TYR A 23 5.46 -5.76 2.61
C TYR A 23 4.99 -5.68 4.05
N ASN A 24 5.85 -6.16 4.95
CA ASN A 24 5.76 -5.89 6.37
C ASN A 24 6.57 -4.64 6.68
N GLY A 25 5.91 -3.57 7.10
CA GLY A 25 6.53 -2.26 7.32
C GLY A 25 7.28 -2.12 8.65
N ALA A 26 7.29 -3.13 9.52
CA ALA A 26 7.82 -3.03 10.88
C ALA A 26 9.29 -2.58 10.96
N ALA A 27 10.10 -2.92 9.95
CA ALA A 27 11.51 -2.55 9.86
C ALA A 27 11.76 -1.25 9.06
N TYR A 28 10.72 -0.57 8.59
CA TYR A 28 10.84 0.56 7.66
C TYR A 28 10.24 1.84 8.22
N CYS A 29 10.86 2.95 7.87
CA CYS A 29 10.36 4.30 8.13
C CYS A 29 9.33 4.74 7.07
N GLY A 30 8.43 3.82 6.72
CA GLY A 30 7.38 3.98 5.73
C GLY A 30 7.82 3.65 4.30
N TRP A 31 6.95 4.00 3.37
CA TRP A 31 7.19 3.76 1.94
C TRP A 31 8.30 4.64 1.37
N GLN A 32 8.13 5.97 1.49
CA GLN A 32 8.90 6.94 0.73
C GLN A 32 10.35 7.06 1.19
N ARG A 33 11.28 7.07 0.23
CA ARG A 33 12.72 7.29 0.46
C ARG A 33 12.96 8.54 1.31
N GLN A 34 13.79 8.40 2.33
CA GLN A 34 14.22 9.43 3.24
C GLN A 34 15.75 9.31 3.45
N PRO A 35 16.46 10.43 3.69
CA PRO A 35 17.87 10.37 4.02
C PRO A 35 18.10 9.51 5.28
N ASP A 36 19.12 8.64 5.22
CA ASP A 36 19.63 7.84 6.34
C ASP A 36 18.61 6.93 7.05
N MET A 37 17.44 6.70 6.45
CA MET A 37 16.39 5.87 7.03
C MET A 37 16.02 4.71 6.10
N PRO A 38 15.84 3.48 6.63
CA PRO A 38 15.39 2.34 5.83
C PRO A 38 13.93 2.56 5.38
N THR A 39 13.69 2.47 4.07
CA THR A 39 12.35 2.62 3.49
C THR A 39 12.07 1.52 2.46
N VAL A 40 10.81 1.18 2.26
CA VAL A 40 10.41 0.14 1.31
C VAL A 40 10.82 0.53 -0.12
N GLN A 41 10.57 1.78 -0.52
CA GLN A 41 10.93 2.31 -1.84
C GLN A 41 12.42 2.17 -2.13
N GLN A 42 13.29 2.61 -1.21
CA GLN A 42 14.73 2.53 -1.39
C GLN A 42 15.24 1.09 -1.51
N THR A 43 14.66 0.18 -0.72
CA THR A 43 15.01 -1.25 -0.76
C THR A 43 14.63 -1.87 -2.11
N LEU A 44 13.45 -1.54 -2.62
CA LEU A 44 12.98 -2.01 -3.92
C LEU A 44 13.81 -1.42 -5.07
N GLU A 45 14.12 -0.12 -5.03
CA GLU A 45 14.97 0.57 -6.01
C GLU A 45 16.36 -0.04 -6.11
N ARG A 46 16.98 -0.36 -4.97
CA ARG A 46 18.30 -1.03 -4.92
C ARG A 46 18.26 -2.42 -5.58
N ALA A 47 17.23 -3.20 -5.28
CA ALA A 47 17.08 -4.53 -5.85
C ALA A 47 16.86 -4.49 -7.37
N LEU A 48 15.99 -3.59 -7.85
CA LEU A 48 15.74 -3.36 -9.28
C LEU A 48 16.99 -2.86 -10.00
N THR A 49 17.69 -1.86 -9.45
CA THR A 49 18.93 -1.32 -10.00
C THR A 49 20.00 -2.41 -10.15
N THR A 50 20.12 -3.28 -9.15
CA THR A 50 21.05 -4.42 -9.20
C THR A 50 20.66 -5.40 -10.30
N LEU A 51 19.39 -5.72 -10.41
CA LEU A 51 18.89 -6.73 -11.34
C LEU A 51 18.91 -6.25 -12.79
N LEU A 52 18.49 -5.00 -13.03
CA LEU A 52 18.39 -4.40 -14.36
C LEU A 52 19.70 -3.75 -14.81
N ARG A 53 20.66 -3.56 -13.91
CA ARG A 53 21.98 -2.93 -14.16
C ARG A 53 21.88 -1.48 -14.65
N GLU A 54 20.83 -0.78 -14.25
CA GLU A 54 20.62 0.64 -14.52
C GLU A 54 19.96 1.29 -13.30
N PRO A 55 20.12 2.61 -13.06
CA PRO A 55 19.41 3.32 -12.01
C PRO A 55 17.90 3.23 -12.23
N VAL A 56 17.16 2.77 -11.21
CA VAL A 56 15.71 2.67 -11.26
C VAL A 56 15.10 3.51 -10.15
N GLU A 57 14.16 4.37 -10.52
CA GLU A 57 13.31 5.09 -9.59
C GLU A 57 11.91 4.49 -9.59
N VAL A 58 11.34 4.30 -8.40
CA VAL A 58 10.04 3.67 -8.22
C VAL A 58 9.04 4.69 -7.69
N THR A 59 7.87 4.76 -8.31
CA THR A 59 6.75 5.57 -7.82
C THR A 59 5.63 4.67 -7.31
N GLY A 60 5.29 4.80 -6.02
CA GLY A 60 4.23 4.03 -5.39
C GLY A 60 2.84 4.64 -5.52
N ALA A 61 1.81 3.83 -5.28
CA ALA A 61 0.40 4.23 -5.30
C ALA A 61 0.06 5.28 -4.22
N GLY A 62 0.81 5.32 -3.14
CA GLY A 62 0.63 6.31 -2.06
C GLY A 62 1.75 6.22 -1.04
N ARG A 63 1.75 7.11 -0.07
CA ARG A 63 2.68 7.05 1.06
C ARG A 63 2.07 6.20 2.17
N THR A 64 2.89 5.39 2.81
CA THR A 64 2.58 4.75 4.10
C THR A 64 3.54 5.27 5.15
N ASP A 65 3.05 5.43 6.37
CA ASP A 65 3.86 5.87 7.50
C ASP A 65 4.73 4.73 8.05
N THR A 66 5.62 5.08 8.98
CA THR A 66 6.51 4.13 9.67
C THR A 66 5.73 2.97 10.26
N GLY A 67 6.16 1.75 9.99
CA GLY A 67 5.59 0.52 10.53
C GLY A 67 4.32 0.02 9.82
N VAL A 68 3.76 0.77 8.87
CA VAL A 68 2.53 0.38 8.16
C VAL A 68 2.82 -0.77 7.19
N ASN A 69 2.02 -1.82 7.29
CA ASN A 69 2.06 -2.98 6.40
C ASN A 69 1.22 -2.75 5.14
N ALA A 70 1.56 -3.42 4.05
CA ALA A 70 0.71 -3.51 2.88
C ALA A 70 0.56 -4.96 2.42
N SER A 71 -0.66 -5.47 2.42
CA SER A 71 -0.97 -6.80 1.88
C SER A 71 -1.13 -6.80 0.37
N TYR A 72 -1.39 -5.64 -0.22
CA TYR A 72 -1.44 -5.35 -1.64
C TYR A 72 -1.02 -3.91 -1.88
N TYR A 73 -0.08 -3.71 -2.78
CA TYR A 73 0.42 -2.38 -3.11
C TYR A 73 0.89 -2.37 -4.56
N VAL A 74 0.71 -1.26 -5.24
CA VAL A 74 1.15 -1.08 -6.63
C VAL A 74 2.18 0.04 -6.71
N ALA A 75 3.25 -0.22 -7.42
CA ALA A 75 4.24 0.78 -7.78
C ALA A 75 4.55 0.69 -9.28
N HIS A 76 5.10 1.74 -9.86
CA HIS A 76 5.62 1.68 -11.21
C HIS A 76 7.06 2.18 -11.29
N PHE A 77 7.75 1.72 -12.31
CA PHE A 77 9.07 2.18 -12.69
C PHE A 77 9.22 2.17 -14.20
N ASP A 78 10.20 2.92 -14.69
CA ASP A 78 10.62 2.94 -16.08
C ASP A 78 12.00 2.28 -16.21
N CYS A 79 12.27 1.67 -17.36
CA CYS A 79 13.57 1.14 -17.72
C CYS A 79 13.94 1.50 -19.16
N THR A 80 15.24 1.49 -19.47
CA THR A 80 15.78 1.91 -20.77
C THR A 80 15.51 0.89 -21.88
N ALA A 81 15.34 -0.38 -21.52
CA ALA A 81 15.04 -1.47 -22.44
C ALA A 81 13.91 -2.36 -21.91
N PRO A 82 13.10 -2.96 -22.79
CA PRO A 82 12.07 -3.88 -22.37
C PRO A 82 12.61 -5.05 -21.56
N VAL A 83 11.92 -5.41 -20.48
CA VAL A 83 12.24 -6.60 -19.69
C VAL A 83 11.82 -7.84 -20.49
N ALA A 84 12.79 -8.66 -20.89
CA ALA A 84 12.57 -9.79 -21.78
C ALA A 84 11.64 -10.86 -21.17
N ASP A 85 11.77 -11.13 -19.87
CA ASP A 85 10.95 -12.09 -19.14
C ASP A 85 10.57 -11.50 -17.76
N PRO A 86 9.39 -10.85 -17.66
CA PRO A 86 8.90 -10.29 -16.40
C PRO A 86 8.72 -11.34 -15.30
N VAL A 87 8.29 -12.57 -15.62
CA VAL A 87 8.07 -13.63 -14.63
C VAL A 87 9.40 -14.05 -14.00
N GLN A 88 10.40 -14.32 -14.83
CA GLN A 88 11.73 -14.66 -14.33
C GLN A 88 12.39 -13.48 -13.60
N THR A 89 12.09 -12.26 -14.02
CA THR A 89 12.59 -11.05 -13.36
C THR A 89 12.00 -10.92 -11.96
N VAL A 90 10.70 -11.13 -11.78
CA VAL A 90 10.03 -11.16 -10.46
C VAL A 90 10.65 -12.25 -9.58
N TYR A 91 10.87 -13.44 -10.11
CA TYR A 91 11.52 -14.52 -9.37
C TYR A 91 12.90 -14.11 -8.84
N LYS A 92 13.75 -13.57 -9.70
CA LYS A 92 15.09 -13.09 -9.31
C LYS A 92 15.04 -11.90 -8.35
N LEU A 93 14.10 -10.99 -8.54
CA LEU A 93 13.91 -9.83 -7.67
C LEU A 93 13.58 -10.25 -6.24
N ASN A 94 12.73 -11.26 -6.06
CA ASN A 94 12.39 -11.79 -4.74
C ASN A 94 13.58 -12.49 -4.03
N PHE A 95 14.61 -12.91 -4.73
CA PHE A 95 15.85 -13.38 -4.10
C PHE A 95 16.76 -12.24 -3.62
N LEU A 96 16.67 -11.06 -4.26
CA LEU A 96 17.44 -9.88 -3.86
C LEU A 96 16.76 -9.09 -2.76
N LEU A 97 15.44 -9.20 -2.66
CA LEU A 97 14.64 -8.53 -1.64
C LEU A 97 14.75 -9.25 -0.29
N PRO A 98 14.71 -8.51 0.82
CA PRO A 98 14.61 -9.12 2.15
C PRO A 98 13.25 -9.80 2.32
N GLY A 99 13.14 -10.72 3.29
CA GLY A 99 11.95 -11.56 3.49
C GLY A 99 10.66 -10.81 3.88
N ASP A 100 10.75 -9.53 4.17
CA ASP A 100 9.64 -8.66 4.54
C ASP A 100 9.07 -7.85 3.35
N ILE A 101 9.63 -7.99 2.14
CA ILE A 101 9.10 -7.42 0.90
C ILE A 101 9.00 -8.54 -0.16
N ALA A 102 7.84 -8.66 -0.77
CA ALA A 102 7.62 -9.62 -1.85
C ALA A 102 6.91 -8.96 -3.05
N VAL A 103 7.43 -9.19 -4.25
CA VAL A 103 6.82 -8.80 -5.52
C VAL A 103 6.02 -9.97 -6.06
N GLY A 104 4.74 -9.76 -6.36
CA GLY A 104 3.83 -10.77 -6.90
C GLY A 104 3.82 -10.81 -8.42
N SER A 105 3.83 -9.64 -9.06
CA SER A 105 3.79 -9.53 -10.51
C SER A 105 4.54 -8.30 -11.04
N MET A 106 4.93 -8.36 -12.31
CA MET A 106 5.48 -7.26 -13.09
C MET A 106 4.76 -7.23 -14.43
N THR A 107 4.00 -6.16 -14.69
CA THR A 107 3.15 -6.05 -15.88
C THR A 107 3.56 -4.82 -16.70
N PRO A 108 3.87 -4.96 -18.00
CA PRO A 108 4.09 -3.83 -18.86
C PRO A 108 2.81 -3.01 -19.02
N VAL A 109 2.91 -1.70 -18.96
CA VAL A 109 1.79 -0.77 -19.06
C VAL A 109 2.09 0.38 -20.01
N ALA A 110 1.06 1.11 -20.42
CA ALA A 110 1.25 2.30 -21.25
C ALA A 110 2.12 3.34 -20.51
N GLU A 111 2.90 4.11 -21.26
CA GLU A 111 3.81 5.15 -20.72
C GLU A 111 3.09 6.17 -19.82
N GLY A 112 1.83 6.50 -20.15
CA GLY A 112 1.00 7.41 -19.32
C GLY A 112 0.41 6.77 -18.07
N ALA A 113 0.54 5.45 -17.84
CA ALA A 113 0.02 4.78 -16.66
C ALA A 113 0.80 5.22 -15.40
N HIS A 114 0.08 5.56 -14.33
CA HIS A 114 0.70 6.09 -13.12
C HIS A 114 0.10 5.45 -11.87
N ALA A 115 0.90 4.73 -11.08
CA ALA A 115 0.44 3.97 -9.93
C ALA A 115 -0.34 4.82 -8.91
N ARG A 116 0.04 6.09 -8.71
CA ARG A 116 -0.62 6.98 -7.75
C ARG A 116 -1.89 7.62 -8.31
N PHE A 117 -1.83 8.16 -9.53
CA PHE A 117 -2.93 8.97 -10.08
C PHE A 117 -4.04 8.13 -10.74
N HIS A 118 -3.76 6.87 -11.07
CA HIS A 118 -4.75 5.95 -11.59
C HIS A 118 -5.23 4.94 -10.53
N ALA A 119 -4.84 5.11 -9.28
CA ALA A 119 -5.42 4.35 -8.17
C ALA A 119 -6.86 4.82 -7.95
N CYS A 120 -7.83 3.92 -8.14
CA CYS A 120 -9.25 4.23 -8.00
C CYS A 120 -9.72 4.19 -6.55
N GLU A 121 -9.12 3.33 -5.75
CA GLU A 121 -9.51 3.09 -4.35
C GLU A 121 -8.30 2.75 -3.49
N ARG A 122 -8.41 3.07 -2.20
CA ARG A 122 -7.50 2.65 -1.15
C ARG A 122 -8.28 2.00 -0.04
N GLU A 123 -7.83 0.84 0.40
CA GLU A 123 -8.42 0.11 1.53
C GLU A 123 -7.45 0.14 2.71
N TYR A 124 -7.95 0.50 3.87
CA TYR A 124 -7.20 0.46 5.12
C TYR A 124 -7.86 -0.51 6.08
N ARG A 125 -7.06 -1.38 6.70
CA ARG A 125 -7.48 -2.34 7.71
C ARG A 125 -6.75 -2.08 9.02
N TYR A 126 -7.51 -1.86 10.09
CA TYR A 126 -6.98 -1.81 11.44
C TYR A 126 -7.40 -3.06 12.20
N PHE A 127 -6.46 -3.66 12.89
CA PHE A 127 -6.70 -4.83 13.71
C PHE A 127 -6.54 -4.45 15.17
N ILE A 128 -7.53 -4.78 16.01
CA ILE A 128 -7.48 -4.61 17.46
C ILE A 128 -7.62 -5.99 18.10
N GLU A 129 -6.64 -6.37 18.91
CA GLU A 129 -6.61 -7.62 19.67
C GLU A 129 -7.01 -7.35 21.12
N PRO A 130 -8.14 -7.91 21.60
CA PRO A 130 -8.59 -7.73 22.98
C PRO A 130 -7.79 -8.59 23.98
N ARG A 131 -6.97 -9.50 23.51
CA ARG A 131 -6.13 -10.39 24.30
C ARG A 131 -4.67 -10.35 23.85
N LYS A 132 -3.75 -10.61 24.77
CA LYS A 132 -2.32 -10.69 24.42
C LYS A 132 -2.08 -11.83 23.44
N ASN A 133 -1.57 -11.48 22.25
CA ASN A 133 -1.23 -12.43 21.21
C ASN A 133 0.19 -12.14 20.69
N PRO A 134 1.19 -13.00 20.99
CA PRO A 134 2.57 -12.77 20.56
C PRO A 134 2.76 -12.88 19.04
N PHE A 135 1.85 -13.54 18.32
CA PHE A 135 1.96 -13.73 16.88
C PHE A 135 1.47 -12.52 16.07
N THR A 136 0.56 -11.73 16.63
CA THR A 136 -0.03 -10.55 15.97
C THR A 136 0.47 -9.23 16.56
N ARG A 137 1.37 -9.25 17.52
CA ARG A 137 1.82 -8.07 18.29
C ARG A 137 2.35 -6.91 17.42
N HIS A 138 2.84 -7.18 16.21
CA HIS A 138 3.35 -6.19 15.27
C HIS A 138 2.36 -5.85 14.15
N MET A 139 1.19 -6.49 14.14
CA MET A 139 0.18 -6.36 13.10
C MET A 139 -1.15 -5.85 13.63
N ALA A 140 -1.38 -5.95 14.94
CA ALA A 140 -2.61 -5.55 15.59
C ALA A 140 -2.32 -4.69 16.84
N TRP A 141 -3.18 -3.72 17.09
CA TRP A 141 -3.14 -2.96 18.32
C TRP A 141 -3.74 -3.79 19.46
N GLN A 142 -2.96 -4.04 20.49
CA GLN A 142 -3.45 -4.75 21.69
C GLN A 142 -4.15 -3.78 22.62
N TYR A 143 -5.47 -3.94 22.75
CA TYR A 143 -6.31 -3.08 23.58
C TYR A 143 -7.29 -3.92 24.40
N TYR A 144 -7.11 -3.88 25.73
CA TYR A 144 -7.76 -4.81 26.67
C TYR A 144 -9.05 -4.27 27.30
N VAL A 145 -9.42 -3.02 27.02
CA VAL A 145 -10.67 -2.45 27.52
C VAL A 145 -11.81 -2.85 26.58
N PRO A 146 -12.95 -3.28 27.10
CA PRO A 146 -14.11 -3.59 26.27
C PRO A 146 -14.51 -2.41 25.38
N LEU A 147 -14.70 -2.67 24.11
CA LEU A 147 -15.12 -1.69 23.10
C LEU A 147 -16.58 -1.94 22.72
N ASP A 148 -17.36 -0.88 22.58
CA ASP A 148 -18.74 -0.93 22.11
C ASP A 148 -18.76 -0.89 20.58
N LEU A 149 -18.88 -2.07 19.98
CA LEU A 149 -18.88 -2.22 18.52
C LEU A 149 -20.08 -1.49 17.86
N GLY A 150 -21.20 -1.38 18.55
CA GLY A 150 -22.38 -0.66 18.07
C GLY A 150 -22.07 0.83 17.90
N ARG A 151 -21.58 1.48 18.95
CA ARG A 151 -21.17 2.89 18.92
C ARG A 151 -20.01 3.16 17.95
N MET A 152 -19.08 2.22 17.84
CA MET A 152 -17.97 2.32 16.87
C MET A 152 -18.49 2.31 15.44
N ASN A 153 -19.50 1.48 15.14
CA ASN A 153 -20.11 1.43 13.81
C ASN A 153 -21.00 2.64 13.54
N GLU A 154 -21.72 3.17 14.54
CA GLU A 154 -22.46 4.44 14.42
C GLU A 154 -21.51 5.59 14.02
N ALA A 155 -20.36 5.71 14.72
CA ALA A 155 -19.35 6.70 14.39
C ALA A 155 -18.71 6.48 13.02
N ALA A 156 -18.44 5.21 12.65
CA ALA A 156 -17.86 4.86 11.35
C ALA A 156 -18.82 5.20 10.19
N ALA A 157 -20.12 4.99 10.37
CA ALA A 157 -21.11 5.35 9.37
C ALA A 157 -21.14 6.85 9.06
N MET A 158 -20.92 7.71 10.07
CA MET A 158 -20.84 9.16 9.86
C MET A 158 -19.73 9.57 8.90
N LEU A 159 -18.61 8.81 8.81
CA LEU A 159 -17.52 9.14 7.91
C LEU A 159 -17.94 9.13 6.43
N THR A 160 -18.99 8.42 6.07
CA THR A 160 -19.49 8.37 4.69
C THR A 160 -20.32 9.59 4.30
N GLU A 161 -20.66 10.45 5.26
CA GLU A 161 -21.47 11.66 5.08
C GLU A 161 -20.61 12.92 4.84
N TYR A 162 -19.28 12.81 5.01
CA TYR A 162 -18.35 13.92 4.88
C TYR A 162 -17.36 13.67 3.74
N ASP A 163 -16.94 14.76 3.10
CA ASP A 163 -15.90 14.76 2.07
C ASP A 163 -14.64 15.52 2.53
N ASP A 164 -14.76 16.44 3.49
CA ASP A 164 -13.65 17.23 4.04
C ASP A 164 -13.16 16.64 5.37
N PHE A 165 -11.94 16.08 5.34
CA PHE A 165 -11.27 15.49 6.50
C PHE A 165 -10.11 16.36 7.04
N THR A 166 -10.15 17.67 6.82
CA THR A 166 -9.09 18.59 7.26
C THR A 166 -8.83 18.49 8.76
N SER A 167 -9.86 18.31 9.59
CA SER A 167 -9.73 18.13 11.05
C SER A 167 -8.98 16.86 11.46
N PHE A 168 -8.87 15.86 10.59
CA PHE A 168 -8.14 14.61 10.80
C PHE A 168 -6.76 14.62 10.14
N ALA A 169 -6.48 15.62 9.31
CA ALA A 169 -5.22 15.70 8.58
C ALA A 169 -4.08 16.16 9.48
N LYS A 170 -2.89 15.58 9.26
CA LYS A 170 -1.67 16.04 9.92
C LYS A 170 -1.38 17.49 9.51
N LEU A 171 -1.17 18.37 10.49
CA LEU A 171 -0.74 19.74 10.26
C LEU A 171 0.58 19.76 9.45
N ASN A 172 0.68 20.69 8.50
CA ASN A 172 1.83 20.81 7.60
C ASN A 172 2.11 19.56 6.75
N SER A 173 1.09 18.78 6.43
CA SER A 173 1.22 17.70 5.46
C SER A 173 1.40 18.30 4.05
N ASN A 174 2.20 17.63 3.19
CA ASN A 174 2.38 18.02 1.79
C ASN A 174 1.19 17.59 0.90
N ASN A 175 0.01 17.38 1.48
CA ASN A 175 -1.19 17.07 0.73
C ASN A 175 -1.72 18.31 0.03
N LYS A 176 -2.11 18.17 -1.23
CA LYS A 176 -2.74 19.28 -1.98
C LYS A 176 -4.18 19.55 -1.52
N THR A 177 -4.84 18.53 -1.01
CA THR A 177 -6.21 18.59 -0.51
C THR A 177 -6.41 17.53 0.58
N ASN A 178 -7.35 17.78 1.48
CA ASN A 178 -7.84 16.81 2.47
C ASN A 178 -9.27 16.34 2.13
N ILE A 179 -9.70 16.64 0.89
CA ILE A 179 -10.97 16.18 0.37
C ILE A 179 -10.80 14.74 -0.12
N CYS A 180 -11.62 13.83 0.37
CA CYS A 180 -11.68 12.45 -0.09
C CYS A 180 -13.08 11.89 0.17
N ARG A 181 -13.47 10.83 -0.51
CA ARG A 181 -14.75 10.18 -0.32
C ARG A 181 -14.57 8.83 0.36
N VAL A 182 -15.12 8.69 1.56
CA VAL A 182 -15.20 7.41 2.25
C VAL A 182 -16.39 6.63 1.69
N LYS A 183 -16.13 5.52 0.98
CA LYS A 183 -17.20 4.67 0.43
C LYS A 183 -17.76 3.71 1.47
N LYS A 184 -16.92 3.26 2.38
CA LYS A 184 -17.28 2.30 3.42
C LYS A 184 -16.37 2.46 4.61
N ALA A 185 -16.95 2.48 5.80
CA ALA A 185 -16.22 2.37 7.06
C ALA A 185 -17.02 1.43 7.96
N VAL A 186 -16.44 0.32 8.42
CA VAL A 186 -17.14 -0.69 9.23
C VAL A 186 -16.17 -1.39 10.18
N TRP A 187 -16.65 -1.69 11.36
CA TRP A 187 -16.00 -2.55 12.35
C TRP A 187 -16.69 -3.90 12.40
N THR A 188 -15.89 -4.96 12.34
CA THR A 188 -16.37 -6.35 12.49
C THR A 188 -15.51 -7.08 13.51
N VAL A 189 -16.01 -8.19 14.02
CA VAL A 189 -15.26 -9.10 14.89
C VAL A 189 -15.13 -10.41 14.15
N ASP A 190 -13.92 -10.96 14.11
CA ASP A 190 -13.67 -12.27 13.53
C ASP A 190 -13.93 -13.40 14.57
N GLU A 191 -13.81 -14.66 14.12
CA GLU A 191 -14.02 -15.84 14.97
C GLU A 191 -13.04 -15.95 16.15
N ARG A 192 -11.98 -15.13 16.18
CA ARG A 192 -10.95 -15.09 17.22
C ARG A 192 -11.12 -13.91 18.17
N ASP A 193 -12.27 -13.21 18.11
CA ASP A 193 -12.55 -11.96 18.83
C ASP A 193 -11.64 -10.79 18.40
N THR A 194 -10.91 -10.88 17.28
CA THR A 194 -10.13 -9.76 16.75
C THR A 194 -11.06 -8.76 16.08
N MET A 195 -11.02 -7.52 16.51
CA MET A 195 -11.77 -6.45 15.85
C MET A 195 -11.03 -6.01 14.59
N LEU A 196 -11.75 -5.92 13.50
CA LEU A 196 -11.25 -5.44 12.21
C LEU A 196 -12.04 -4.21 11.78
N SER A 197 -11.35 -3.10 11.60
CA SER A 197 -11.88 -1.95 10.84
C SER A 197 -11.53 -2.10 9.38
N LEU A 198 -12.50 -1.82 8.53
CA LEU A 198 -12.34 -1.74 7.09
C LEU A 198 -12.80 -0.38 6.62
N ILE A 199 -11.91 0.40 6.03
CA ILE A 199 -12.20 1.72 5.46
C ILE A 199 -11.79 1.73 4.00
N HIS A 200 -12.74 2.03 3.10
CA HIS A 200 -12.51 2.24 1.67
C HIS A 200 -12.61 3.72 1.34
N ILE A 201 -11.56 4.27 0.73
CA ILE A 201 -11.47 5.67 0.33
C ILE A 201 -11.25 5.71 -1.18
N SER A 202 -11.98 6.61 -1.88
CA SER A 202 -11.69 7.04 -3.25
C SER A 202 -11.28 8.51 -3.24
N GLU A 203 -10.34 8.86 -4.09
CA GLU A 203 -9.95 10.25 -4.41
C GLU A 203 -10.75 10.75 -5.61
#